data_ed5f008bc6aff9c5477a18587f6e6820
#
_entry.id   ed5f008bc6aff9c5477a18587f6e6820
#
_cell.length_a   1.000
_cell.length_b   1.000
_cell.length_c   1.000
_cell.angle_alpha   90.00
_cell.angle_beta   90.00
_cell.angle_gamma   90.00
#
_symmetry.space_group_name_H-M   'P 1'
#
loop_
_entity.id
_entity.type
_entity.pdbx_description
1 polymer ?
#
loop_
_entity_poly.entity_id
_entity_poly.type
_entity_poly.pdbx_seq_one_letter_code
_entity_poly.pdbx_strand_id
1 'polypeptide(L)'
;MRKKIISVVCFLLAVFVSHGIAADSAPFFFLQLSDPQFGFIDNNKSISAETEAMNKAVTAINQLKPPFVVITGDFVNNSKSKEQIAAYKSMIAQIDSSVKVYMIPGNHDIGKVSRASIDNYKKNYGETHFSFRYGDCAF
;
A
#
# COMPACT_ATOMS: atom_id res chain seq x y z
N MET A 1 4.64 -25.81 -81.06
CA MET A 1 5.48 -25.64 -79.83
C MET A 1 4.82 -24.67 -78.89
N ARG A 2 4.26 -25.19 -77.80
CA ARG A 2 3.59 -24.36 -76.77
C ARG A 2 4.59 -24.02 -75.66
N LYS A 3 4.91 -22.73 -75.47
CA LYS A 3 5.75 -22.24 -74.37
C LYS A 3 4.92 -22.21 -73.07
N LYS A 4 5.32 -23.01 -72.08
CA LYS A 4 4.76 -22.95 -70.72
C LYS A 4 5.38 -21.76 -70.03
N ILE A 5 4.55 -20.80 -69.66
CA ILE A 5 4.91 -19.69 -68.75
C ILE A 5 4.78 -20.22 -67.35
N ILE A 6 5.90 -20.33 -66.64
CA ILE A 6 5.91 -20.66 -65.19
C ILE A 6 5.78 -19.33 -64.46
N SER A 7 4.61 -19.12 -63.80
CA SER A 7 4.35 -17.98 -62.94
C SER A 7 4.92 -18.28 -61.54
N VAL A 8 5.99 -17.58 -61.16
CA VAL A 8 6.55 -17.65 -59.82
C VAL A 8 5.78 -16.66 -58.94
N VAL A 9 4.93 -17.19 -58.05
CA VAL A 9 4.25 -16.39 -57.05
C VAL A 9 5.18 -16.26 -55.85
N CYS A 10 5.79 -15.08 -55.69
CA CYS A 10 6.52 -14.73 -54.46
C CYS A 10 5.53 -14.42 -53.34
N PHE A 11 5.45 -15.29 -52.33
CA PHE A 11 4.73 -15.06 -51.12
C PHE A 11 5.60 -14.21 -50.20
N LEU A 12 5.33 -12.91 -50.12
CA LEU A 12 5.94 -12.02 -49.13
C LEU A 12 5.27 -12.26 -47.77
N LEU A 13 5.94 -13.01 -46.91
CA LEU A 13 5.54 -13.18 -45.50
C LEU A 13 5.92 -11.90 -44.75
N ALA A 14 4.98 -10.99 -44.56
CA ALA A 14 5.15 -9.84 -43.68
C ALA A 14 5.08 -10.31 -42.22
N VAL A 15 6.22 -10.47 -41.56
CA VAL A 15 6.30 -10.70 -40.14
C VAL A 15 6.04 -9.38 -39.44
N PHE A 16 4.80 -9.18 -38.94
CA PHE A 16 4.50 -8.10 -38.03
C PHE A 16 5.12 -8.43 -36.65
N VAL A 17 6.32 -7.92 -36.43
CA VAL A 17 6.87 -7.86 -35.08
C VAL A 17 6.10 -6.74 -34.36
N SER A 18 5.05 -7.10 -33.62
CA SER A 18 4.44 -6.17 -32.66
C SER A 18 5.46 -5.90 -31.58
N HIS A 19 6.19 -4.81 -31.69
CA HIS A 19 6.90 -4.24 -30.55
C HIS A 19 5.79 -3.78 -29.59
N GLY A 20 5.54 -4.56 -28.57
CA GLY A 20 4.79 -4.07 -27.43
C GLY A 20 5.55 -2.88 -26.88
N ILE A 21 5.07 -1.66 -27.18
CA ILE A 21 5.50 -0.47 -26.48
C ILE A 21 5.07 -0.73 -25.04
N ALA A 22 6.01 -1.11 -24.17
CA ALA A 22 5.79 -1.05 -22.74
C ALA A 22 5.37 0.41 -22.49
N ALA A 23 4.14 0.62 -22.06
CA ALA A 23 3.71 1.93 -21.68
C ALA A 23 4.63 2.34 -20.53
N ASP A 24 5.55 3.29 -20.80
CA ASP A 24 6.37 3.90 -19.75
C ASP A 24 5.41 4.46 -18.71
N SER A 25 5.25 3.76 -17.60
CA SER A 25 4.44 4.28 -16.51
C SER A 25 5.12 5.55 -16.00
N ALA A 26 4.35 6.63 -15.91
CA ALA A 26 4.87 7.88 -15.39
C ALA A 26 5.52 7.66 -14.01
N PRO A 27 6.65 8.30 -13.71
CA PRO A 27 7.27 8.21 -12.39
C PRO A 27 6.26 8.55 -11.30
N PHE A 28 6.26 7.78 -10.22
CA PHE A 28 5.42 8.04 -9.07
C PHE A 28 6.23 7.93 -7.78
N PHE A 29 5.69 8.45 -6.71
CA PHE A 29 6.23 8.29 -5.36
C PHE A 29 5.14 7.79 -4.43
N PHE A 30 5.51 7.16 -3.35
CA PHE A 30 4.62 6.82 -2.25
C PHE A 30 5.28 7.18 -0.92
N LEU A 31 4.51 7.23 0.14
CA LEU A 31 5.04 7.45 1.48
C LEU A 31 4.99 6.15 2.29
N GLN A 32 6.03 5.92 3.04
CA GLN A 32 6.08 4.87 4.04
C GLN A 32 6.17 5.50 5.43
N LEU A 33 5.31 5.06 6.32
CA LEU A 33 5.34 5.36 7.74
C LEU A 33 5.61 4.07 8.50
N SER A 34 6.26 4.18 9.65
CA SER A 34 6.50 3.07 10.57
C SER A 34 6.27 3.53 12.00
N ASP A 35 5.79 2.64 12.83
CA ASP A 35 5.75 2.81 14.29
C ASP A 35 5.06 4.10 14.77
N PRO A 36 3.82 4.42 14.33
CA PRO A 36 3.06 5.52 14.92
C PRO A 36 2.74 5.30 16.41
N GLN A 37 2.73 4.10 16.84
CA GLN A 37 2.77 3.46 18.17
C GLN A 37 2.10 4.26 19.29
N PHE A 38 0.82 4.60 19.11
CA PHE A 38 0.02 5.36 20.06
C PHE A 38 0.12 4.78 21.47
N GLY A 39 0.60 5.60 22.40
CA GLY A 39 0.80 5.25 23.80
C GLY A 39 2.23 4.83 24.18
N PHE A 40 3.17 4.79 23.23
CA PHE A 40 4.54 4.36 23.49
C PHE A 40 5.32 5.39 24.32
N ILE A 41 5.31 6.65 23.92
CA ILE A 41 6.17 7.71 24.47
C ILE A 41 5.95 7.90 25.96
N ASP A 42 4.70 7.84 26.44
CA ASP A 42 4.36 8.03 27.84
C ASP A 42 3.89 6.73 28.53
N ASN A 43 4.43 5.58 28.14
CA ASN A 43 4.17 4.28 28.74
C ASN A 43 2.67 3.99 28.96
N ASN A 44 1.85 4.24 27.96
CA ASN A 44 0.39 4.07 27.94
C ASN A 44 -0.40 5.01 28.87
N LYS A 45 0.20 6.09 29.37
CA LYS A 45 -0.49 7.09 30.19
C LYS A 45 -1.12 8.20 29.38
N SER A 46 -0.56 8.50 28.21
CA SER A 46 -1.03 9.51 27.27
C SER A 46 -0.75 9.07 25.83
N ILE A 47 -1.49 9.65 24.90
CA ILE A 47 -1.32 9.48 23.45
C ILE A 47 -1.07 10.82 22.75
N SER A 48 -0.83 11.89 23.52
CA SER A 48 -0.80 13.26 22.98
C SER A 48 0.37 13.48 22.02
N ALA A 49 1.54 12.96 22.36
CA ALA A 49 2.74 13.12 21.53
C ALA A 49 2.62 12.42 20.18
N GLU A 50 2.13 11.17 20.18
CA GLU A 50 1.88 10.42 18.96
C GLU A 50 0.77 11.06 18.13
N THR A 51 -0.27 11.58 18.77
CA THR A 51 -1.35 12.32 18.09
C THR A 51 -0.80 13.55 17.38
N GLU A 52 0.07 14.33 18.04
CA GLU A 52 0.70 15.50 17.42
C GLU A 52 1.59 15.12 16.23
N ALA A 53 2.41 14.08 16.40
CA ALA A 53 3.27 13.58 15.33
C ALA A 53 2.45 13.09 14.13
N MET A 54 1.39 12.32 14.40
CA MET A 54 0.53 11.79 13.34
C MET A 54 -0.29 12.88 12.63
N ASN A 55 -0.71 13.93 13.34
CA ASN A 55 -1.35 15.10 12.71
C ASN A 55 -0.42 15.76 11.67
N LYS A 56 0.87 15.90 11.99
CA LYS A 56 1.86 16.44 11.05
C LYS A 56 2.01 15.52 9.83
N ALA A 57 2.07 14.21 10.05
CA ALA A 57 2.15 13.23 8.97
C ALA A 57 0.91 13.25 8.08
N VAL A 58 -0.30 13.25 8.65
CA VAL A 58 -1.56 13.34 7.89
C VAL A 58 -1.65 14.64 7.10
N THR A 59 -1.23 15.77 7.69
CA THR A 59 -1.18 17.05 6.98
C THR A 59 -0.26 16.97 5.76
N ALA A 60 0.94 16.42 5.92
CA ALA A 60 1.88 16.24 4.82
C ALA A 60 1.35 15.29 3.73
N ILE A 61 0.73 14.17 4.12
CA ILE A 61 0.09 13.24 3.18
C ILE A 61 -0.98 13.96 2.37
N ASN A 62 -1.85 14.72 3.01
CA ASN A 62 -2.95 15.42 2.36
C ASN A 62 -2.48 16.57 1.45
N GLN A 63 -1.32 17.16 1.73
CA GLN A 63 -0.69 18.17 0.87
C GLN A 63 -0.01 17.52 -0.34
N LEU A 64 0.75 16.45 -0.12
CA LEU A 64 1.52 15.77 -1.16
C LEU A 64 0.66 14.89 -2.08
N LYS A 65 -0.46 14.38 -1.58
CA LYS A 65 -1.39 13.50 -2.29
C LYS A 65 -0.70 12.35 -3.04
N PRO A 66 0.11 11.54 -2.36
CA PRO A 66 0.68 10.36 -3.01
C PRO A 66 -0.45 9.40 -3.44
N PRO A 67 -0.27 8.59 -4.47
CA PRO A 67 -1.26 7.59 -4.85
C PRO A 67 -1.57 6.59 -3.73
N PHE A 68 -0.59 6.33 -2.87
CA PHE A 68 -0.78 5.50 -1.69
C PHE A 68 0.25 5.78 -0.59
N VAL A 69 -0.10 5.34 0.61
CA VAL A 69 0.77 5.30 1.79
C VAL A 69 0.83 3.87 2.30
N VAL A 70 2.01 3.42 2.72
CA VAL A 70 2.21 2.13 3.40
C VAL A 70 2.57 2.41 4.86
N ILE A 71 1.89 1.75 5.80
CA ILE A 71 2.20 1.85 7.22
C ILE A 71 2.63 0.46 7.72
N THR A 72 3.90 0.36 8.14
CA THR A 72 4.57 -0.92 8.40
C THR A 72 4.55 -1.29 9.89
N GLY A 73 3.36 -1.25 10.48
CA GLY A 73 3.10 -1.84 11.79
C GLY A 73 3.35 -0.93 12.99
N ASP A 74 3.15 -1.53 14.15
CA ASP A 74 3.17 -0.92 15.47
C ASP A 74 2.31 0.36 15.53
N PHE A 75 1.03 0.20 15.17
CA PHE A 75 0.06 1.30 15.17
C PHE A 75 -0.25 1.78 16.59
N VAL A 76 -0.26 0.83 17.52
CA VAL A 76 -0.57 1.05 18.93
C VAL A 76 0.46 0.34 19.81
N ASN A 77 0.73 0.88 20.98
CA ASN A 77 1.61 0.24 21.97
C ASN A 77 0.94 -0.94 22.67
N ASN A 78 -0.38 -0.91 22.81
CA ASN A 78 -1.17 -1.96 23.43
C ASN A 78 -2.35 -2.35 22.54
N SER A 79 -2.28 -3.51 21.90
CA SER A 79 -3.33 -4.05 21.01
C SER A 79 -4.70 -4.27 21.68
N LYS A 80 -4.80 -4.16 22.99
CA LYS A 80 -6.05 -4.25 23.74
C LYS A 80 -6.62 -2.90 24.17
N SER A 81 -5.86 -1.81 23.99
CA SER A 81 -6.32 -0.46 24.34
C SER A 81 -7.30 0.07 23.32
N LYS A 82 -8.58 0.14 23.70
CA LYS A 82 -9.63 0.72 22.86
C LYS A 82 -9.35 2.19 22.53
N GLU A 83 -8.76 2.93 23.45
CA GLU A 83 -8.41 4.33 23.29
C GLU A 83 -7.35 4.51 22.20
N GLN A 84 -6.23 3.77 22.30
CA GLN A 84 -5.14 3.84 21.33
C GLN A 84 -5.62 3.43 19.92
N ILE A 85 -6.39 2.34 19.83
CA ILE A 85 -6.97 1.87 18.57
C ILE A 85 -7.90 2.92 17.96
N ALA A 86 -8.77 3.52 18.78
CA ALA A 86 -9.71 4.53 18.28
C ALA A 86 -8.98 5.79 17.83
N ALA A 87 -7.98 6.24 18.58
CA ALA A 87 -7.17 7.41 18.23
C ALA A 87 -6.42 7.19 16.89
N TYR A 88 -5.72 6.08 16.75
CA TYR A 88 -5.04 5.73 15.50
C TYR A 88 -6.02 5.72 14.32
N LYS A 89 -7.15 5.01 14.45
CA LYS A 89 -8.17 4.94 13.39
C LYS A 89 -8.73 6.32 13.04
N SER A 90 -8.92 7.19 14.04
CA SER A 90 -9.35 8.57 13.81
C SER A 90 -8.34 9.38 13.00
N MET A 91 -7.04 9.16 13.22
CA MET A 91 -5.99 9.82 12.44
C MET A 91 -5.98 9.31 10.98
N ILE A 92 -6.06 7.99 10.78
CA ILE A 92 -6.11 7.41 9.43
C ILE A 92 -7.35 7.91 8.66
N ALA A 93 -8.49 8.06 9.32
CA ALA A 93 -9.71 8.56 8.70
C ALA A 93 -9.64 10.02 8.23
N GLN A 94 -8.63 10.78 8.64
CA GLN A 94 -8.39 12.17 8.19
C GLN A 94 -7.53 12.25 6.93
N ILE A 95 -6.97 11.14 6.48
CA ILE A 95 -6.25 11.08 5.19
C ILE A 95 -7.28 11.24 4.05
N ASP A 96 -6.94 12.08 3.08
CA ASP A 96 -7.77 12.34 1.89
C ASP A 96 -8.15 11.00 1.22
N SER A 97 -9.41 10.83 0.90
CA SER A 97 -9.95 9.58 0.34
C SER A 97 -9.37 9.20 -1.03
N SER A 98 -8.71 10.13 -1.71
CA SER A 98 -7.95 9.84 -2.94
C SER A 98 -6.66 9.08 -2.69
N VAL A 99 -6.13 9.10 -1.47
CA VAL A 99 -4.90 8.42 -1.06
C VAL A 99 -5.23 7.03 -0.50
N LYS A 100 -4.76 5.98 -1.13
CA LYS A 100 -4.92 4.62 -0.60
C LYS A 100 -3.98 4.38 0.57
N VAL A 101 -4.49 3.80 1.65
CA VAL A 101 -3.69 3.44 2.82
C VAL A 101 -3.59 1.92 2.91
N TYR A 102 -2.35 1.43 2.91
CA TYR A 102 -2.03 0.02 3.07
C TYR A 102 -1.35 -0.19 4.42
N MET A 103 -1.81 -1.16 5.20
CA MET A 103 -1.35 -1.40 6.56
C MET A 103 -0.95 -2.86 6.74
N ILE A 104 0.20 -3.11 7.34
CA ILE A 104 0.64 -4.44 7.75
C ILE A 104 0.98 -4.41 9.24
N PRO A 105 0.74 -5.51 9.99
CA PRO A 105 0.93 -5.53 11.43
C PRO A 105 2.39 -5.47 11.85
N GLY A 106 2.65 -4.80 12.97
CA GLY A 106 3.85 -4.96 13.77
C GLY A 106 3.64 -5.91 14.96
N ASN A 107 4.67 -6.05 15.78
CA ASN A 107 4.62 -6.95 16.93
C ASN A 107 3.71 -6.42 18.06
N HIS A 108 3.58 -5.12 18.22
CA HIS A 108 2.68 -4.52 19.21
C HIS A 108 1.21 -4.66 18.82
N ASP A 109 0.89 -4.68 17.53
CA ASP A 109 -0.48 -4.83 17.03
C ASP A 109 -1.01 -6.26 17.23
N ILE A 110 -0.16 -7.26 17.06
CA ILE A 110 -0.50 -8.68 17.21
C ILE A 110 -0.23 -9.16 18.65
N GLY A 111 0.86 -8.72 19.28
CA GLY A 111 1.33 -9.25 20.56
C GLY A 111 1.75 -10.72 20.43
N LYS A 112 1.38 -11.54 21.42
CA LYS A 112 1.62 -12.99 21.33
C LYS A 112 0.77 -13.58 20.22
N VAL A 113 1.42 -14.15 19.21
CA VAL A 113 0.76 -14.73 18.04
C VAL A 113 -0.19 -15.85 18.44
N SER A 114 -1.44 -15.71 18.07
CA SER A 114 -2.51 -16.67 18.26
C SER A 114 -3.62 -16.39 17.25
N ARG A 115 -4.53 -17.34 17.03
CA ARG A 115 -5.69 -17.09 16.17
C ARG A 115 -6.49 -15.89 16.65
N ALA A 116 -6.73 -15.80 17.95
CA ALA A 116 -7.49 -14.69 18.53
C ALA A 116 -6.82 -13.32 18.34
N SER A 117 -5.48 -13.24 18.45
CA SER A 117 -4.77 -11.98 18.21
C SER A 117 -4.77 -11.57 16.73
N ILE A 118 -4.67 -12.53 15.83
CA ILE A 118 -4.78 -12.29 14.39
C ILE A 118 -6.20 -11.83 14.04
N ASP A 119 -7.22 -12.50 14.56
CA ASP A 119 -8.62 -12.13 14.33
C ASP A 119 -8.93 -10.72 14.90
N ASN A 120 -8.35 -10.38 16.06
CA ASN A 120 -8.46 -9.03 16.62
C ASN A 120 -7.81 -7.98 15.73
N TYR A 121 -6.62 -8.25 15.21
CA TYR A 121 -5.97 -7.36 14.25
C TYR A 121 -6.85 -7.16 13.00
N LYS A 122 -7.28 -8.26 12.38
CA LYS A 122 -8.12 -8.21 11.18
C LYS A 122 -9.42 -7.42 11.38
N LYS A 123 -10.04 -7.57 12.52
CA LYS A 123 -11.25 -6.82 12.89
C LYS A 123 -11.01 -5.31 12.94
N ASN A 124 -9.83 -4.88 13.38
CA ASN A 124 -9.52 -3.47 13.59
C ASN A 124 -8.91 -2.81 12.36
N TYR A 125 -8.07 -3.53 11.60
CA TYR A 125 -7.18 -2.93 10.60
C TYR A 125 -7.23 -3.60 9.21
N GLY A 126 -7.82 -4.78 9.09
CA GLY A 126 -7.90 -5.53 7.84
C GLY A 126 -6.92 -6.70 7.75
N GLU A 127 -6.58 -7.12 6.55
CA GLU A 127 -5.74 -8.30 6.34
C GLU A 127 -4.30 -8.10 6.84
N THR A 128 -3.66 -9.19 7.26
CA THR A 128 -2.28 -9.19 7.77
C THR A 128 -1.23 -9.23 6.67
N HIS A 129 -1.63 -9.59 5.47
CA HIS A 129 -0.78 -9.63 4.28
C HIS A 129 -1.65 -9.49 3.03
N PHE A 130 -1.12 -8.88 2.02
CA PHE A 130 -1.78 -8.67 0.73
C PHE A 130 -0.73 -8.34 -0.33
N SER A 131 -1.17 -8.28 -1.56
CA SER A 131 -0.38 -7.73 -2.65
C SER A 131 -1.24 -6.78 -3.47
N PHE A 132 -0.62 -5.78 -4.07
CA PHE A 132 -1.29 -4.86 -4.99
C PHE A 132 -0.33 -4.40 -6.09
N ARG A 133 -0.88 -3.79 -7.12
CA ARG A 133 -0.08 -3.19 -8.21
C ARG A 133 -0.38 -1.70 -8.29
N TYR A 134 0.67 -0.94 -8.62
CA TYR A 134 0.54 0.45 -9.02
C TYR A 134 1.53 0.73 -10.15
N GLY A 135 1.05 1.23 -11.27
CA GLY A 135 1.83 1.26 -12.50
C GLY A 135 2.33 -0.14 -12.87
N ASP A 136 3.59 -0.26 -13.21
CA ASP A 136 4.24 -1.52 -13.55
C ASP A 136 4.84 -2.23 -12.33
N CYS A 137 4.73 -1.64 -11.13
CA CYS A 137 5.28 -2.19 -9.89
C CYS A 137 4.26 -3.08 -9.18
N ALA A 138 4.76 -4.15 -8.58
CA ALA A 138 4.03 -5.01 -7.64
C ALA A 138 4.59 -4.80 -6.23
N PHE A 139 3.69 -4.72 -5.26
CA PHE A 139 3.98 -4.54 -3.84
C PHE A 139 3.41 -5.69 -3.03
#